data_fc49a74ee34262cd5f41f2ef251f317f
#
_entry.id   fc49a74ee34262cd5f41f2ef251f317f
#
_cell.length_a   1.000
_cell.length_b   1.000
_cell.length_c   1.000
_cell.angle_alpha   90.00
_cell.angle_beta   90.00
_cell.angle_gamma   90.00
#
_symmetry.space_group_name_H-M   'P 1'
#
loop_
_entity.id
_entity.type
_entity.pdbx_description
1 polymer ?
#
loop_
_entity_poly.entity_id
_entity_poly.type
_entity_poly.pdbx_seq_one_letter_code
_entity_poly.pdbx_strand_id
1 'polypeptide(L)'
;SWLARTFGMPTITTIPMGWGATRDFITEVASVLGLNIDVDTVGESRLPWYSRSIDSTYLTGKRVFVFADGSHAVAAARVARDEMGFEVVGLGTYSRERARDVRAAAKEYGLEALITDNYLEVEARVQELQPEMVLGTQMERHIAKRLGIPCAVISTPAHVQDYPARYSPQMGFEGANVLFDTWVHPLIMGLEEHLLHMFRDDFEFNDSVGPSHLG
;
A
#
# COMPACT_ATOMS: atom_id res chain seq x y z
N SER A 1 -8.69 -24.53 -3.63
CA SER A 1 -9.88 -24.14 -2.84
C SER A 1 -10.77 -25.37 -2.56
N TRP A 2 -11.61 -25.31 -1.55
CA TRP A 2 -12.58 -26.37 -1.24
C TRP A 2 -13.60 -26.50 -2.38
N LEU A 3 -14.07 -25.38 -2.93
CA LEU A 3 -15.01 -25.37 -4.06
C LEU A 3 -14.45 -26.09 -5.29
N ALA A 4 -13.19 -25.85 -5.63
CA ALA A 4 -12.55 -26.53 -6.76
C ALA A 4 -12.47 -28.05 -6.54
N ARG A 5 -12.11 -28.49 -5.31
CA ARG A 5 -11.98 -29.92 -4.99
C ARG A 5 -13.31 -30.65 -4.90
N THR A 6 -14.34 -29.99 -4.35
CA THR A 6 -15.64 -30.62 -4.06
C THR A 6 -16.58 -30.59 -5.27
N PHE A 7 -16.56 -29.51 -6.02
CA PHE A 7 -17.53 -29.27 -7.09
C PHE A 7 -16.89 -29.13 -8.49
N GLY A 8 -15.56 -29.22 -8.60
CA GLY A 8 -14.86 -28.98 -9.87
C GLY A 8 -15.00 -27.53 -10.37
N MET A 9 -15.39 -26.60 -9.50
CA MET A 9 -15.62 -25.20 -9.88
C MET A 9 -14.29 -24.49 -10.15
N PRO A 10 -14.15 -23.78 -11.26
CA PRO A 10 -13.00 -22.92 -11.47
C PRO A 10 -12.97 -21.83 -10.40
N THR A 11 -11.78 -21.48 -9.95
CA THR A 11 -11.58 -20.47 -8.91
C THR A 11 -10.51 -19.49 -9.34
N ILE A 12 -10.79 -18.20 -9.17
CA ILE A 12 -9.84 -17.12 -9.38
C ILE A 12 -9.32 -16.71 -8.01
N THR A 13 -8.02 -16.62 -7.88
CA THR A 13 -7.34 -16.30 -6.61
C THR A 13 -6.61 -14.97 -6.65
N THR A 14 -6.45 -14.39 -7.82
CA THR A 14 -5.85 -13.07 -8.00
C THR A 14 -6.75 -11.99 -7.40
N ILE A 15 -6.17 -11.18 -6.52
CA ILE A 15 -6.83 -9.99 -5.97
C ILE A 15 -6.48 -8.81 -6.86
N PRO A 16 -7.46 -8.13 -7.49
CA PRO A 16 -7.22 -7.08 -8.47
C PRO A 16 -6.84 -5.75 -7.79
N MET A 17 -5.84 -5.77 -6.90
CA MET A 17 -5.26 -4.59 -6.28
C MET A 17 -4.04 -4.15 -7.08
N GLY A 18 -4.04 -2.90 -7.54
CA GLY A 18 -3.04 -2.36 -8.45
C GLY A 18 -3.35 -2.62 -9.93
N TRP A 19 -2.53 -2.05 -10.80
CA TRP A 19 -2.71 -2.13 -12.25
C TRP A 19 -2.42 -3.53 -12.80
N GLY A 20 -1.28 -4.12 -12.42
CA GLY A 20 -0.86 -5.43 -12.94
C GLY A 20 -1.83 -6.53 -12.57
N ALA A 21 -2.18 -6.64 -11.28
CA ALA A 21 -3.11 -7.68 -10.82
C ALA A 21 -4.54 -7.50 -11.33
N THR A 22 -4.96 -6.28 -11.65
CA THR A 22 -6.26 -6.06 -12.30
C THR A 22 -6.26 -6.69 -13.70
N ARG A 23 -5.17 -6.55 -14.44
CA ARG A 23 -5.01 -7.19 -15.76
C ARG A 23 -4.99 -8.72 -15.66
N ASP A 24 -4.22 -9.25 -14.70
CA ASP A 24 -4.16 -10.69 -14.44
C ASP A 24 -5.54 -11.25 -14.08
N PHE A 25 -6.26 -10.58 -13.19
CA PHE A 25 -7.62 -10.95 -12.79
C PHE A 25 -8.57 -11.00 -14.00
N ILE A 26 -8.56 -9.99 -14.86
CA ILE A 26 -9.39 -9.92 -16.06
C ILE A 26 -9.04 -11.08 -17.00
N THR A 27 -7.76 -11.37 -17.19
CA THR A 27 -7.27 -12.47 -18.02
C THR A 27 -7.70 -13.83 -17.46
N GLU A 28 -7.59 -14.04 -16.14
CA GLU A 28 -8.08 -15.27 -15.49
C GLU A 28 -9.59 -15.44 -15.65
N VAL A 29 -10.39 -14.37 -15.47
CA VAL A 29 -11.85 -14.39 -15.69
C VAL A 29 -12.17 -14.77 -17.14
N ALA A 30 -11.51 -14.14 -18.10
CA ALA A 30 -11.71 -14.42 -19.52
C ALA A 30 -11.40 -15.88 -19.85
N SER A 31 -10.28 -16.40 -19.31
CA SER A 31 -9.88 -17.81 -19.49
C SER A 31 -10.93 -18.78 -18.93
N VAL A 32 -11.48 -18.53 -17.75
CA VAL A 32 -12.53 -19.34 -17.14
C VAL A 32 -13.82 -19.33 -17.98
N LEU A 33 -14.12 -18.20 -18.60
CA LEU A 33 -15.31 -18.04 -19.43
C LEU A 33 -15.10 -18.48 -20.90
N GLY A 34 -13.88 -18.89 -21.27
CA GLY A 34 -13.53 -19.23 -22.65
C GLY A 34 -13.57 -18.04 -23.60
N LEU A 35 -13.38 -16.83 -23.08
CA LEU A 35 -13.36 -15.60 -23.86
C LEU A 35 -11.93 -15.27 -24.29
N ASN A 36 -11.79 -14.83 -25.53
CA ASN A 36 -10.55 -14.25 -26.03
C ASN A 36 -10.70 -12.72 -25.98
N ILE A 37 -10.06 -12.09 -25.01
CA ILE A 37 -10.11 -10.65 -24.82
C ILE A 37 -8.70 -10.06 -24.92
N ASP A 38 -8.63 -8.86 -25.46
CA ASP A 38 -7.46 -8.00 -25.32
C ASP A 38 -7.65 -7.15 -24.07
N VAL A 39 -6.87 -7.47 -23.01
CA VAL A 39 -6.99 -6.80 -21.72
C VAL A 39 -6.68 -5.31 -21.81
N ASP A 40 -5.90 -4.87 -22.81
CA ASP A 40 -5.58 -3.47 -23.02
C ASP A 40 -6.80 -2.64 -23.52
N THR A 41 -7.83 -3.32 -24.00
CA THR A 41 -9.09 -2.66 -24.44
C THR A 41 -10.15 -2.57 -23.36
N VAL A 42 -10.00 -3.29 -22.24
CA VAL A 42 -11.01 -3.36 -21.17
C VAL A 42 -11.01 -2.13 -20.28
N GLY A 43 -9.85 -1.53 -20.08
CA GLY A 43 -9.68 -0.33 -19.26
C GLY A 43 -8.22 -0.05 -19.00
N GLU A 44 -7.97 1.12 -18.43
CA GLU A 44 -6.62 1.58 -18.12
C GLU A 44 -6.54 2.25 -16.74
N SER A 45 -5.35 2.28 -16.18
CA SER A 45 -5.01 3.07 -15.00
C SER A 45 -3.95 4.11 -15.36
N ARG A 46 -4.01 5.26 -14.73
CA ARG A 46 -2.99 6.29 -14.83
C ARG A 46 -1.76 6.00 -13.98
N LEU A 47 -1.83 5.03 -13.06
CA LEU A 47 -0.74 4.69 -12.16
C LEU A 47 0.60 4.48 -12.88
N PRO A 48 0.69 3.70 -13.98
CA PRO A 48 1.96 3.51 -14.68
C PRO A 48 2.54 4.80 -15.28
N TRP A 49 1.69 5.77 -15.61
CA TRP A 49 2.11 7.08 -16.08
C TRP A 49 2.60 7.94 -14.92
N TYR A 50 1.83 8.01 -13.83
CA TYR A 50 2.18 8.80 -12.66
C TYR A 50 3.47 8.32 -11.99
N SER A 51 3.65 7.01 -11.83
CA SER A 51 4.86 6.45 -11.22
C SER A 51 6.14 6.74 -12.02
N ARG A 52 6.00 6.98 -13.33
CA ARG A 52 7.12 7.41 -14.20
C ARG A 52 7.27 8.92 -14.30
N SER A 53 6.21 9.67 -14.07
CA SER A 53 6.16 11.14 -14.24
C SER A 53 6.61 11.89 -13.00
N ILE A 54 6.34 11.35 -11.82
CA ILE A 54 6.92 11.83 -10.58
C ILE A 54 8.40 11.51 -10.67
N ASP A 55 9.24 12.42 -10.23
CA ASP A 55 10.67 12.19 -10.17
C ASP A 55 10.92 10.78 -9.59
N SER A 56 11.14 9.84 -10.50
CA SER A 56 11.23 8.41 -10.17
C SER A 56 12.34 8.12 -9.17
N THR A 57 13.32 9.03 -9.09
CA THR A 57 14.38 8.96 -8.09
C THR A 57 13.86 9.20 -6.68
N TYR A 58 12.76 9.93 -6.52
CA TYR A 58 12.19 10.21 -5.22
C TYR A 58 11.38 9.03 -4.63
N LEU A 59 10.64 8.30 -5.46
CA LEU A 59 9.84 7.16 -5.01
C LEU A 59 10.65 5.87 -4.92
N THR A 60 11.63 5.70 -5.81
CA THR A 60 12.45 4.48 -5.87
C THR A 60 13.21 4.27 -4.57
N GLY A 61 13.03 3.09 -3.98
CA GLY A 61 13.70 2.71 -2.75
C GLY A 61 13.10 3.30 -1.48
N LYS A 62 11.95 3.98 -1.55
CA LYS A 62 11.19 4.37 -0.35
C LYS A 62 10.82 3.14 0.45
N ARG A 63 11.20 3.13 1.72
CA ARG A 63 11.10 1.97 2.61
C ARG A 63 9.70 1.86 3.18
N VAL A 64 8.99 0.76 2.89
CA VAL A 64 7.63 0.53 3.38
C VAL A 64 7.53 -0.73 4.21
N PHE A 65 6.78 -0.65 5.31
CA PHE A 65 6.40 -1.79 6.15
C PHE A 65 4.94 -2.12 5.88
N VAL A 66 4.64 -3.39 5.60
CA VAL A 66 3.29 -3.85 5.27
C VAL A 66 2.82 -4.85 6.32
N PHE A 67 1.72 -4.54 7.00
CA PHE A 67 1.12 -5.43 7.99
C PHE A 67 -0.41 -5.30 7.98
N ALA A 68 -1.11 -6.33 7.51
CA ALA A 68 -2.54 -6.26 7.27
C ALA A 68 -3.19 -7.66 7.27
N ASP A 69 -4.46 -7.77 6.87
CA ASP A 69 -5.02 -9.05 6.45
C ASP A 69 -4.13 -9.69 5.38
N GLY A 70 -3.89 -11.00 5.48
CA GLY A 70 -2.87 -11.65 4.67
C GLY A 70 -3.05 -11.47 3.16
N SER A 71 -4.28 -11.43 2.69
CA SER A 71 -4.57 -11.21 1.27
C SER A 71 -4.21 -9.79 0.82
N HIS A 72 -4.59 -8.79 1.64
CA HIS A 72 -4.26 -7.39 1.39
C HIS A 72 -2.77 -7.13 1.54
N ALA A 73 -2.12 -7.73 2.55
CA ALA A 73 -0.69 -7.59 2.78
C ALA A 73 0.14 -8.04 1.57
N VAL A 74 -0.16 -9.22 1.02
CA VAL A 74 0.53 -9.74 -0.17
C VAL A 74 0.27 -8.86 -1.39
N ALA A 75 -0.99 -8.45 -1.62
CA ALA A 75 -1.34 -7.61 -2.75
C ALA A 75 -0.70 -6.21 -2.65
N ALA A 76 -0.74 -5.59 -1.46
CA ALA A 76 -0.12 -4.28 -1.24
C ALA A 76 1.40 -4.30 -1.37
N ALA A 77 2.08 -5.34 -0.86
CA ALA A 77 3.52 -5.49 -1.01
C ALA A 77 3.94 -5.58 -2.49
N ARG A 78 3.15 -6.28 -3.31
CA ARG A 78 3.38 -6.35 -4.76
C ARG A 78 3.20 -5.00 -5.43
N VAL A 79 2.11 -4.27 -5.15
CA VAL A 79 1.88 -2.92 -5.71
C VAL A 79 3.01 -1.98 -5.30
N ALA A 80 3.40 -2.00 -4.02
CA ALA A 80 4.48 -1.16 -3.49
C ALA A 80 5.79 -1.38 -4.25
N ARG A 81 6.19 -2.65 -4.44
CA ARG A 81 7.45 -2.98 -5.11
C ARG A 81 7.37 -2.83 -6.62
N ASP A 82 6.39 -3.47 -7.25
CA ASP A 82 6.41 -3.68 -8.71
C ASP A 82 5.81 -2.49 -9.48
N GLU A 83 4.93 -1.72 -8.85
CA GLU A 83 4.23 -0.62 -9.51
C GLU A 83 4.69 0.77 -9.03
N MET A 84 5.16 0.91 -7.78
CA MET A 84 5.61 2.18 -7.22
C MET A 84 7.13 2.26 -7.01
N GLY A 85 7.85 1.15 -7.12
CA GLY A 85 9.29 1.11 -6.94
C GLY A 85 9.76 1.24 -5.50
N PHE A 86 8.89 0.97 -4.53
CA PHE A 86 9.23 1.00 -3.12
C PHE A 86 10.05 -0.23 -2.70
N GLU A 87 10.82 -0.10 -1.65
CA GLU A 87 11.49 -1.19 -0.97
C GLU A 87 10.59 -1.71 0.17
N VAL A 88 10.11 -2.94 0.06
CA VAL A 88 9.36 -3.58 1.14
C VAL A 88 10.35 -4.09 2.17
N VAL A 89 10.46 -3.41 3.32
CA VAL A 89 11.41 -3.73 4.38
C VAL A 89 10.84 -4.66 5.46
N GLY A 90 9.53 -4.86 5.47
CA GLY A 90 8.85 -5.81 6.34
C GLY A 90 7.48 -6.17 5.80
N LEU A 91 7.11 -7.44 5.97
CA LEU A 91 5.82 -7.98 5.54
C LEU A 91 5.26 -8.89 6.62
N GLY A 92 4.00 -8.68 6.99
CA GLY A 92 3.36 -9.49 8.01
C GLY A 92 1.84 -9.48 7.97
N THR A 93 1.26 -10.29 8.85
CA THR A 93 -0.19 -10.40 9.01
C THR A 93 -0.57 -10.86 10.41
N TYR A 94 -1.74 -10.41 10.85
CA TYR A 94 -2.38 -10.95 12.04
C TYR A 94 -3.18 -12.24 11.74
N SER A 95 -3.46 -12.53 10.46
CA SER A 95 -4.27 -13.68 10.03
C SER A 95 -3.42 -14.95 9.96
N ARG A 96 -3.55 -15.84 10.95
CA ARG A 96 -2.85 -17.14 10.98
C ARG A 96 -3.25 -18.04 9.82
N GLU A 97 -4.46 -17.90 9.31
CA GLU A 97 -5.00 -18.68 8.20
C GLU A 97 -4.25 -18.39 6.89
N ARG A 98 -3.77 -17.17 6.72
CA ARG A 98 -3.01 -16.72 5.53
C ARG A 98 -1.50 -16.69 5.75
N ALA A 99 -1.02 -17.15 6.90
CA ALA A 99 0.40 -17.13 7.24
C ALA A 99 1.31 -17.80 6.18
N ARG A 100 0.81 -18.87 5.55
CA ARG A 100 1.55 -19.57 4.50
C ARG A 100 1.77 -18.68 3.26
N ASP A 101 0.73 -17.98 2.83
CA ASP A 101 0.77 -17.13 1.65
C ASP A 101 1.69 -15.92 1.89
N VAL A 102 1.60 -15.32 3.09
CA VAL A 102 2.44 -14.20 3.50
C VAL A 102 3.91 -14.61 3.63
N ARG A 103 4.21 -15.81 4.19
CA ARG A 103 5.59 -16.32 4.22
C ARG A 103 6.15 -16.58 2.83
N ALA A 104 5.33 -17.10 1.92
CA ALA A 104 5.74 -17.32 0.54
C ALA A 104 6.09 -15.99 -0.14
N ALA A 105 5.24 -14.98 -0.02
CA ALA A 105 5.49 -13.66 -0.54
C ALA A 105 6.72 -12.99 0.10
N ALA A 106 6.85 -13.03 1.43
CA ALA A 106 8.01 -12.45 2.13
C ALA A 106 9.33 -13.03 1.64
N LYS A 107 9.37 -14.34 1.36
CA LYS A 107 10.56 -15.00 0.81
C LYS A 107 10.99 -14.43 -0.55
N GLU A 108 10.03 -14.00 -1.39
CA GLU A 108 10.34 -13.36 -2.68
C GLU A 108 11.02 -11.99 -2.51
N TYR A 109 10.82 -11.34 -1.35
CA TYR A 109 11.47 -10.08 -0.97
C TYR A 109 12.75 -10.30 -0.15
N GLY A 110 13.14 -11.55 0.12
CA GLY A 110 14.25 -11.86 1.01
C GLY A 110 13.97 -11.56 2.49
N LEU A 111 12.69 -11.52 2.88
CA LEU A 111 12.23 -11.16 4.21
C LEU A 111 11.74 -12.37 5.00
N GLU A 112 11.80 -12.25 6.33
CA GLU A 112 11.06 -13.11 7.25
C GLU A 112 9.70 -12.48 7.55
N ALA A 113 8.62 -13.26 7.34
CA ALA A 113 7.26 -12.78 7.57
C ALA A 113 6.96 -12.65 9.07
N LEU A 114 6.41 -11.53 9.49
CA LEU A 114 5.89 -11.31 10.83
C LEU A 114 4.45 -11.84 10.92
N ILE A 115 4.24 -12.95 11.65
CA ILE A 115 2.92 -13.54 11.85
C ILE A 115 2.56 -13.45 13.32
N THR A 116 1.80 -12.44 13.68
CA THR A 116 1.43 -12.17 15.07
C THR A 116 0.11 -11.40 15.17
N ASP A 117 -0.59 -11.58 16.28
CA ASP A 117 -1.74 -10.77 16.70
C ASP A 117 -1.37 -9.80 17.85
N ASN A 118 -0.10 -9.79 18.25
CA ASN A 118 0.42 -8.91 19.27
C ASN A 118 0.92 -7.60 18.66
N TYR A 119 0.17 -6.52 18.84
CA TYR A 119 0.51 -5.20 18.32
C TYR A 119 1.83 -4.62 18.87
N LEU A 120 2.29 -5.07 20.05
CA LEU A 120 3.59 -4.64 20.60
C LEU A 120 4.77 -5.22 19.82
N GLU A 121 4.64 -6.45 19.31
CA GLU A 121 5.64 -7.04 18.42
C GLU A 121 5.69 -6.31 17.08
N VAL A 122 4.53 -5.91 16.56
CA VAL A 122 4.45 -5.11 15.34
C VAL A 122 5.11 -3.75 15.55
N GLU A 123 4.81 -3.06 16.67
CA GLU A 123 5.42 -1.77 17.02
C GLU A 123 6.94 -1.88 17.14
N ALA A 124 7.43 -2.89 17.86
CA ALA A 124 8.87 -3.13 18.00
C ALA A 124 9.54 -3.35 16.63
N ARG A 125 8.87 -4.07 15.73
CA ARG A 125 9.40 -4.32 14.39
C ARG A 125 9.41 -3.07 13.52
N VAL A 126 8.38 -2.23 13.59
CA VAL A 126 8.34 -0.92 12.92
C VAL A 126 9.45 0.00 13.44
N GLN A 127 9.66 0.03 14.76
CA GLN A 127 10.75 0.81 15.37
C GLN A 127 12.14 0.33 14.94
N GLU A 128 12.34 -0.98 14.85
CA GLU A 128 13.61 -1.57 14.40
C GLU A 128 13.90 -1.25 12.93
N LEU A 129 12.89 -1.39 12.08
CA LEU A 129 13.03 -1.22 10.63
C LEU A 129 13.02 0.25 10.20
N GLN A 130 12.42 1.14 10.96
CA GLN A 130 12.27 2.57 10.64
C GLN A 130 11.83 2.82 9.19
N PRO A 131 10.65 2.32 8.77
CA PRO A 131 10.15 2.56 7.44
C PRO A 131 9.76 4.04 7.25
N GLU A 132 9.74 4.49 6.01
CA GLU A 132 9.24 5.83 5.64
C GLU A 132 7.72 5.86 5.51
N MET A 133 7.07 4.68 5.39
CA MET A 133 5.63 4.54 5.35
C MET A 133 5.18 3.18 5.89
N VAL A 134 4.00 3.16 6.49
CA VAL A 134 3.32 1.94 6.94
C VAL A 134 2.04 1.73 6.14
N LEU A 135 1.89 0.53 5.57
CA LEU A 135 0.65 0.07 4.95
C LEU A 135 0.02 -0.96 5.89
N GLY A 136 -1.09 -0.62 6.53
CA GLY A 136 -1.57 -1.46 7.62
C GLY A 136 -3.07 -1.39 7.87
N THR A 137 -3.42 -1.63 9.12
CA THR A 137 -4.77 -1.48 9.65
C THR A 137 -4.85 -0.22 10.53
N GLN A 138 -5.99 0.01 11.17
CA GLN A 138 -6.07 1.09 12.16
C GLN A 138 -5.07 0.91 13.33
N MET A 139 -4.67 -0.33 13.65
CA MET A 139 -3.71 -0.58 14.72
C MET A 139 -2.32 -0.05 14.33
N GLU A 140 -1.86 -0.38 13.14
CA GLU A 140 -0.60 0.10 12.59
C GLU A 140 -0.64 1.61 12.37
N ARG A 141 -1.79 2.18 12.05
CA ARG A 141 -1.95 3.65 11.98
C ARG A 141 -1.70 4.32 13.35
N HIS A 142 -2.14 3.72 14.45
CA HIS A 142 -1.84 4.25 15.78
C HIS A 142 -0.36 4.16 16.11
N ILE A 143 0.29 3.05 15.75
CA ILE A 143 1.75 2.87 15.88
C ILE A 143 2.48 3.94 15.07
N ALA A 144 2.18 4.02 13.78
CA ALA A 144 2.81 4.97 12.86
C ALA A 144 2.65 6.42 13.32
N LYS A 145 1.45 6.80 13.81
CA LYS A 145 1.19 8.13 14.34
C LYS A 145 2.08 8.45 15.56
N ARG A 146 2.30 7.48 16.47
CA ARG A 146 3.21 7.69 17.62
C ARG A 146 4.66 7.87 17.19
N LEU A 147 5.05 7.21 16.10
CA LEU A 147 6.41 7.25 15.57
C LEU A 147 6.63 8.37 14.53
N GLY A 148 5.61 9.16 14.22
CA GLY A 148 5.70 10.23 13.22
C GLY A 148 5.85 9.72 11.79
N ILE A 149 5.37 8.50 11.48
CA ILE A 149 5.47 7.86 10.17
C ILE A 149 4.11 7.95 9.46
N PRO A 150 4.05 8.30 8.16
CA PRO A 150 2.84 8.20 7.37
C PRO A 150 2.27 6.78 7.33
N CYS A 151 0.94 6.66 7.37
CA CYS A 151 0.28 5.35 7.29
C CYS A 151 -0.96 5.42 6.40
N ALA A 152 -1.11 4.43 5.51
CA ALA A 152 -2.35 4.17 4.81
C ALA A 152 -3.03 2.91 5.37
N VAL A 153 -4.33 3.01 5.65
CA VAL A 153 -5.14 1.85 6.05
C VAL A 153 -5.60 1.10 4.81
N ILE A 154 -5.16 -0.15 4.69
CA ILE A 154 -5.38 -0.99 3.51
C ILE A 154 -6.30 -2.17 3.76
N SER A 155 -6.57 -2.51 5.02
CA SER A 155 -7.50 -3.58 5.40
C SER A 155 -8.10 -3.35 6.77
N THR A 156 -9.07 -4.19 7.13
CA THR A 156 -9.62 -4.23 8.49
C THR A 156 -8.59 -4.82 9.49
N PRO A 157 -8.70 -4.48 10.79
CA PRO A 157 -9.67 -3.56 11.36
C PRO A 157 -9.44 -2.12 10.91
N ALA A 158 -10.53 -1.43 10.62
CA ALA A 158 -10.54 -0.04 10.17
C ALA A 158 -11.57 0.77 10.96
N HIS A 159 -11.33 2.05 11.13
CA HIS A 159 -12.24 2.95 11.83
C HIS A 159 -13.07 3.75 10.80
N VAL A 160 -14.21 4.32 11.24
CA VAL A 160 -15.07 5.13 10.37
C VAL A 160 -14.31 6.27 9.65
N GLN A 161 -13.32 6.84 10.30
CA GLN A 161 -12.48 7.89 9.70
C GLN A 161 -11.56 7.40 8.56
N ASP A 162 -11.37 6.08 8.43
CA ASP A 162 -10.59 5.48 7.34
C ASP A 162 -11.43 5.31 6.08
N TYR A 163 -12.74 5.50 6.19
CA TYR A 163 -13.66 5.45 5.06
C TYR A 163 -13.97 6.86 4.58
N PRO A 164 -13.49 7.26 3.41
CA PRO A 164 -13.82 8.57 2.86
C PRO A 164 -15.31 8.67 2.53
N ALA A 165 -15.88 9.85 2.69
CA ALA A 165 -17.26 10.10 2.30
C ALA A 165 -17.47 10.09 0.77
N ARG A 166 -16.37 10.08 0.01
CA ARG A 166 -16.37 9.99 -1.45
C ARG A 166 -16.08 8.57 -1.89
N TYR A 167 -16.45 8.26 -3.12
CA TYR A 167 -16.04 7.04 -3.80
C TYR A 167 -14.50 6.90 -3.81
N SER A 168 -14.01 5.82 -3.24
CA SER A 168 -12.58 5.55 -3.11
C SER A 168 -12.32 4.05 -3.23
N PRO A 169 -12.34 3.49 -4.43
CA PRO A 169 -12.07 2.08 -4.66
C PRO A 169 -10.60 1.77 -4.35
N GLN A 170 -10.33 0.52 -3.94
CA GLN A 170 -8.97 0.03 -3.75
C GLN A 170 -8.60 -1.06 -4.76
N MET A 171 -9.55 -1.49 -5.59
CA MET A 171 -9.39 -2.54 -6.58
C MET A 171 -9.76 -2.05 -7.97
N GLY A 172 -9.27 -2.76 -8.99
CA GLY A 172 -9.48 -2.37 -10.37
C GLY A 172 -8.54 -1.24 -10.82
N PHE A 173 -8.71 -0.78 -12.04
CA PHE A 173 -7.87 0.27 -12.61
C PHE A 173 -8.01 1.60 -11.87
N GLU A 174 -9.24 1.98 -11.50
CA GLU A 174 -9.45 3.19 -10.72
C GLU A 174 -8.92 3.04 -9.29
N GLY A 175 -9.04 1.84 -8.70
CA GLY A 175 -8.40 1.53 -7.43
C GLY A 175 -6.89 1.73 -7.45
N ALA A 176 -6.23 1.39 -8.55
CA ALA A 176 -4.80 1.62 -8.71
C ALA A 176 -4.44 3.12 -8.67
N ASN A 177 -5.28 3.99 -9.27
CA ASN A 177 -5.11 5.45 -9.19
C ASN A 177 -5.25 5.94 -7.74
N VAL A 178 -6.28 5.47 -7.03
CA VAL A 178 -6.54 5.84 -5.63
C VAL A 178 -5.41 5.39 -4.70
N LEU A 179 -4.89 4.17 -4.91
CA LEU A 179 -3.75 3.67 -4.13
C LEU A 179 -2.51 4.55 -4.35
N PHE A 180 -2.25 4.95 -5.59
CA PHE A 180 -1.15 5.83 -5.90
C PHE A 180 -1.28 7.16 -5.15
N ASP A 181 -2.41 7.84 -5.27
CA ASP A 181 -2.64 9.11 -4.59
C ASP A 181 -2.51 8.96 -3.06
N THR A 182 -3.10 7.92 -2.51
CA THR A 182 -3.13 7.70 -1.05
C THR A 182 -1.76 7.38 -0.47
N TRP A 183 -0.90 6.65 -1.20
CA TRP A 183 0.39 6.21 -0.68
C TRP A 183 1.52 7.16 -1.03
N VAL A 184 1.45 7.80 -2.19
CA VAL A 184 2.53 8.69 -2.66
C VAL A 184 2.41 10.10 -2.08
N HIS A 185 1.19 10.63 -1.99
CA HIS A 185 0.97 12.00 -1.52
C HIS A 185 1.59 12.28 -0.13
N PRO A 186 1.40 11.44 0.91
CA PRO A 186 2.02 11.68 2.21
C PRO A 186 3.55 11.66 2.18
N LEU A 187 4.15 10.87 1.29
CA LEU A 187 5.61 10.83 1.13
C LEU A 187 6.15 12.11 0.47
N ILE A 188 5.43 12.64 -0.53
CA ILE A 188 5.82 13.88 -1.22
C ILE A 188 5.69 15.07 -0.26
N MET A 189 4.60 15.16 0.48
CA MET A 189 4.39 16.25 1.45
C MET A 189 5.43 16.24 2.57
N GLY A 190 5.87 15.05 3.01
CA GLY A 190 6.95 14.94 3.97
C GLY A 190 8.30 15.48 3.49
N LEU A 191 8.55 15.49 2.17
CA LEU A 191 9.73 16.14 1.60
C LEU A 191 9.69 17.66 1.80
N GLU A 192 8.55 18.27 1.60
CA GLU A 192 8.37 19.71 1.75
C GLU A 192 8.65 20.16 3.19
N GLU A 193 8.15 19.43 4.18
CA GLU A 193 8.44 19.67 5.59
C GLU A 193 9.94 19.51 5.90
N HIS A 194 10.57 18.51 5.32
CA HIS A 194 12.01 18.26 5.51
C HIS A 194 12.86 19.38 4.89
N LEU A 195 12.52 19.83 3.69
CA LEU A 195 13.20 20.95 3.05
C LEU A 195 13.03 22.24 3.85
N LEU A 196 11.84 22.54 4.34
CA LEU A 196 11.59 23.69 5.20
C LEU A 196 12.42 23.63 6.49
N HIS A 197 12.59 22.44 7.06
CA HIS A 197 13.41 22.27 8.26
C HIS A 197 14.92 22.46 7.96
N MET A 198 15.41 21.90 6.85
CA MET A 198 16.82 22.01 6.43
C MET A 198 17.22 23.44 6.07
N PHE A 199 16.34 24.18 5.41
CA PHE A 199 16.59 25.52 4.92
C PHE A 199 15.94 26.61 5.77
N ARG A 200 15.53 26.29 7.00
CA ARG A 200 14.84 27.23 7.89
C ARG A 200 15.62 28.51 8.13
N ASP A 201 16.96 28.39 8.24
CA ASP A 201 17.84 29.51 8.50
C ASP A 201 18.17 30.32 7.22
N ASP A 202 17.93 29.72 6.05
CA ASP A 202 18.13 30.37 4.73
C ASP A 202 16.90 31.15 4.26
N PHE A 203 15.73 30.88 4.83
CA PHE A 203 14.52 31.66 4.60
C PHE A 203 14.38 32.73 5.68
N GLU A 204 14.34 34.01 5.32
CA GLU A 204 13.99 35.07 6.23
C GLU A 204 12.51 34.94 6.66
N PHE A 205 12.23 33.99 7.56
CA PHE A 205 10.92 33.93 8.20
C PHE A 205 10.80 35.09 9.15
N ASN A 206 9.92 36.03 8.83
CA ASN A 206 9.64 37.13 9.71
C ASN A 206 8.81 36.65 10.92
N ASP A 207 9.48 36.35 12.03
CA ASP A 207 8.86 35.93 13.28
C ASP A 207 7.86 36.96 13.85
N SER A 208 7.82 38.17 13.27
CA SER A 208 6.88 39.24 13.68
C SER A 208 5.51 39.17 12.98
N VAL A 209 5.35 38.30 11.97
CA VAL A 209 4.04 38.05 11.39
C VAL A 209 3.34 37.01 12.25
N GLY A 210 2.46 37.48 13.11
CA GLY A 210 1.56 36.62 13.89
C GLY A 210 0.77 35.65 12.96
N PRO A 211 0.19 34.58 13.50
CA PRO A 211 -0.53 33.60 12.71
C PRO A 211 -1.52 34.28 11.81
N SER A 212 -1.41 34.09 10.50
CA SER A 212 -2.37 34.61 9.54
C SER A 212 -3.72 33.97 9.88
N HIS A 213 -4.64 34.79 10.35
CA HIS A 213 -6.04 34.41 10.47
C HIS A 213 -6.64 34.28 9.06
N LEU A 214 -6.33 33.22 8.40
CA LEU A 214 -7.12 32.74 7.28
C LEU A 214 -8.25 31.91 7.88
N GLY A 215 -9.40 32.59 8.01
CA GLY A 215 -10.68 32.03 8.40
C GLY A 215 -11.21 31.02 7.36
#